data_83e5afacaabe6dbe1e45af0bee92d18c
#
_entry.id   83e5afacaabe6dbe1e45af0bee92d18c
#
_cell.length_a   1.000
_cell.length_b   1.000
_cell.length_c   1.000
_cell.angle_alpha   90.00
_cell.angle_beta   90.00
_cell.angle_gamma   90.00
#
_symmetry.space_group_name_H-M   'P 1'
#
loop_
_entity.id
_entity.type
_entity.pdbx_description
1 polymer ?
#
loop_
_entity_poly.entity_id
_entity_poly.type
_entity_poly.pdbx_seq_one_letter_code
_entity_poly.pdbx_strand_id
1 'polypeptide(L)'
;MLRTASSTFRPIDVKQGPDGALYIADWSNPIINHGEVDFRDERRDRWHGRIWRVAWKGGVPKEKEDLTKVASKALLDRLIANDRYTRDQARRVLLERDDLSEKQVHEWTKASSDEYQKLQGVWLQQGLDIIDFQDVRALVSADDPKVRSAAMRIVSDLVDPATDSSQPLDATAALVIYRQAVMDEHPRVRLEA
;
A
#
# COMPACT_ATOMS: atom_id res chain seq x y z
N MET A 1 17.12 -2.51 18.06
CA MET A 1 15.89 -1.93 18.63
C MET A 1 16.17 -0.48 19.01
N LEU A 2 15.34 0.47 18.57
CA LEU A 2 15.47 1.88 18.94
C LEU A 2 14.90 2.08 20.35
N ARG A 3 15.67 2.72 21.25
CA ARG A 3 15.24 3.06 22.61
C ARG A 3 15.60 4.50 22.92
N THR A 4 14.81 5.16 23.76
CA THR A 4 15.05 6.51 24.24
C THR A 4 14.66 6.62 25.71
N ALA A 5 15.34 7.48 26.45
CA ALA A 5 14.97 7.87 27.81
C ALA A 5 13.98 9.05 27.84
N SER A 6 13.68 9.65 26.70
CA SER A 6 12.74 10.76 26.60
C SER A 6 11.31 10.31 26.87
N SER A 7 10.67 10.90 27.88
CA SER A 7 9.25 10.67 28.18
C SER A 7 8.29 11.24 27.14
N THR A 8 8.80 12.06 26.20
CA THR A 8 7.99 12.70 25.14
C THR A 8 8.00 11.92 23.82
N PHE A 9 8.81 10.86 23.68
CA PHE A 9 8.88 10.10 22.44
C PHE A 9 7.59 9.30 22.21
N ARG A 10 6.89 9.65 21.14
CA ARG A 10 5.60 9.06 20.73
C ARG A 10 5.60 8.78 19.24
N PRO A 11 6.26 7.69 18.79
CA PRO A 11 6.27 7.31 17.37
C PRO A 11 4.87 6.92 16.93
N ILE A 12 4.41 7.54 15.84
CA ILE A 12 3.07 7.32 15.27
C ILE A 12 3.12 6.71 13.87
N ASP A 13 4.23 6.88 13.15
CA ASP A 13 4.41 6.28 11.82
C ASP A 13 5.88 6.05 11.52
N VAL A 14 6.17 5.05 10.66
CA VAL A 14 7.51 4.71 10.19
C VAL A 14 7.46 4.47 8.68
N LYS A 15 8.26 5.22 7.94
CA LYS A 15 8.38 5.07 6.48
C LYS A 15 9.84 4.90 6.07
N GLN A 16 10.06 4.14 4.99
CA GLN A 16 11.35 4.13 4.32
C GLN A 16 11.45 5.36 3.42
N GLY A 17 12.57 6.08 3.51
CA GLY A 17 12.84 7.23 2.67
C GLY A 17 13.59 6.91 1.38
N PRO A 18 13.79 7.92 0.52
CA PRO A 18 14.46 7.77 -0.78
C PRO A 18 15.92 7.33 -0.68
N ASP A 19 16.55 7.62 0.44
CA ASP A 19 17.95 7.29 0.76
C ASP A 19 18.11 5.93 1.45
N GLY A 20 17.02 5.17 1.58
CA GLY A 20 17.00 3.88 2.26
C GLY A 20 16.95 3.96 3.78
N ALA A 21 17.00 5.16 4.37
CA ALA A 21 16.84 5.36 5.81
C ALA A 21 15.39 5.18 6.26
N LEU A 22 15.19 4.90 7.55
CA LEU A 22 13.86 4.93 8.16
C LEU A 22 13.57 6.32 8.70
N TYR A 23 12.41 6.85 8.36
CA TYR A 23 11.88 8.11 8.88
C TYR A 23 10.74 7.79 9.84
N ILE A 24 10.83 8.32 11.05
CA ILE A 24 9.88 8.06 12.13
C ILE A 24 9.22 9.38 12.49
N ALA A 25 7.92 9.46 12.28
CA ALA A 25 7.12 10.57 12.78
C ALA A 25 6.91 10.39 14.28
N ASP A 26 7.28 11.43 15.05
CA ASP A 26 7.18 11.42 16.51
C ASP A 26 6.34 12.61 16.95
N TRP A 27 5.18 12.33 17.52
CA TRP A 27 4.25 13.34 18.01
C TRP A 27 4.85 14.20 19.13
N SER A 28 5.90 13.72 19.82
CA SER A 28 6.63 14.50 20.85
C SER A 28 5.74 15.05 21.97
N ASN A 29 4.88 14.22 22.56
CA ASN A 29 3.98 14.67 23.60
C ASN A 29 4.20 13.93 24.93
N PRO A 30 4.36 14.64 26.07
CA PRO A 30 4.54 14.00 27.37
C PRO A 30 3.26 13.29 27.85
N ILE A 31 2.09 13.70 27.35
CA ILE A 31 0.78 13.19 27.77
C ILE A 31 0.09 12.50 26.59
N ILE A 32 -0.29 11.25 26.74
CA ILE A 32 -0.98 10.45 25.72
C ILE A 32 -2.45 10.15 26.08
N ASN A 33 -2.85 10.43 27.32
CA ASN A 33 -4.19 10.16 27.77
C ASN A 33 -5.19 11.24 27.30
N HIS A 34 -6.33 10.82 26.77
CA HIS A 34 -7.36 11.71 26.23
C HIS A 34 -8.56 11.87 27.17
N GLY A 35 -8.82 10.92 28.05
CA GLY A 35 -10.02 10.91 28.91
C GLY A 35 -9.81 11.57 30.28
N GLU A 36 -8.62 11.45 30.85
CA GLU A 36 -8.33 11.87 32.22
C GLU A 36 -7.58 13.20 32.32
N VAL A 37 -7.04 13.70 31.20
CA VAL A 37 -6.29 14.95 31.15
C VAL A 37 -6.87 15.87 30.12
N ASP A 38 -7.27 17.06 30.54
CA ASP A 38 -7.84 18.11 29.68
C ASP A 38 -6.96 18.37 28.44
N PHE A 39 -7.61 18.56 27.30
CA PHE A 39 -6.92 18.94 26.07
C PHE A 39 -6.17 20.27 26.16
N ARG A 40 -6.58 21.12 27.09
CA ARG A 40 -5.95 22.42 27.39
C ARG A 40 -4.86 22.36 28.43
N ASP A 41 -4.55 21.17 28.98
CA ASP A 41 -3.48 21.00 29.96
C ASP A 41 -2.15 21.57 29.44
N GLU A 42 -1.53 22.44 30.25
CA GLU A 42 -0.31 23.16 29.87
C GLU A 42 0.89 22.25 29.67
N ARG A 43 0.87 21.03 30.21
CA ARG A 43 1.93 20.04 30.02
C ARG A 43 1.91 19.44 28.61
N ARG A 44 0.83 19.64 27.83
CA ARG A 44 0.75 19.16 26.43
C ARG A 44 1.57 20.07 25.52
N ASP A 45 2.48 19.45 24.77
CA ASP A 45 3.14 20.15 23.68
C ASP A 45 2.21 20.20 22.46
N ARG A 46 1.83 21.39 22.05
CA ARG A 46 0.91 21.63 20.93
C ARG A 46 1.61 22.17 19.69
N TRP A 47 2.89 22.45 19.81
CA TRP A 47 3.63 23.22 18.82
C TRP A 47 4.76 22.44 18.17
N HIS A 48 5.22 21.36 18.81
CA HIS A 48 6.37 20.59 18.35
C HIS A 48 6.01 19.17 17.96
N GLY A 49 6.62 18.72 16.90
CA GLY A 49 6.75 17.35 16.49
C GLY A 49 8.19 17.08 16.08
N ARG A 50 8.53 15.83 15.85
CA ARG A 50 9.88 15.43 15.42
C ARG A 50 9.78 14.42 14.30
N ILE A 51 10.72 14.53 13.36
CA ILE A 51 10.98 13.49 12.37
C ILE A 51 12.39 12.95 12.64
N TRP A 52 12.45 11.69 13.03
CA TRP A 52 13.73 11.02 13.23
C TRP A 52 14.14 10.33 11.94
N ARG A 53 15.41 10.53 11.55
CA ARG A 53 16.02 9.78 10.46
C ARG A 53 16.99 8.77 11.06
N VAL A 54 16.73 7.48 10.83
CA VAL A 54 17.55 6.37 11.30
C VAL A 54 18.21 5.73 10.09
N ALA A 55 19.51 5.90 9.97
CA ALA A 55 20.31 5.34 8.89
C ALA A 55 21.35 4.39 9.45
N TRP A 56 21.71 3.37 8.68
CA TRP A 56 22.81 2.47 9.03
C TRP A 56 24.14 3.17 8.79
N LYS A 57 25.02 3.20 9.82
CA LYS A 57 26.32 3.89 9.75
C LYS A 57 27.29 3.32 8.71
N GLY A 58 27.17 2.04 8.37
CA GLY A 58 28.00 1.37 7.34
C GLY A 58 27.37 1.38 5.94
N GLY A 59 26.20 1.98 5.78
CA GLY A 59 25.49 1.98 4.50
C GLY A 59 25.99 3.09 3.57
N VAL A 60 26.09 2.77 2.28
CA VAL A 60 26.21 3.78 1.24
C VAL A 60 24.81 4.38 1.04
N PRO A 61 24.65 5.71 1.11
CA PRO A 61 23.37 6.33 0.79
C PRO A 61 22.92 5.91 -0.62
N LYS A 62 21.69 5.43 -0.74
CA LYS A 62 21.10 5.11 -2.04
C LYS A 62 20.97 6.41 -2.83
N GLU A 63 21.46 6.42 -4.07
CA GLU A 63 21.23 7.53 -4.97
C GLU A 63 19.74 7.67 -5.26
N LYS A 64 19.24 8.89 -5.15
CA LYS A 64 17.83 9.18 -5.36
C LYS A 64 17.53 9.28 -6.86
N GLU A 65 16.81 8.29 -7.39
CA GLU A 65 16.25 8.37 -8.74
C GLU A 65 15.04 9.32 -8.75
N ASP A 66 15.01 10.26 -9.67
CA ASP A 66 13.84 11.11 -9.89
C ASP A 66 12.82 10.39 -10.78
N LEU A 67 11.91 9.67 -10.16
CA LEU A 67 10.91 8.86 -10.86
C LEU A 67 9.95 9.68 -11.72
N THR A 68 9.87 11.00 -11.51
CA THR A 68 9.04 11.87 -12.36
C THR A 68 9.63 12.03 -13.77
N LYS A 69 10.90 11.71 -13.96
CA LYS A 69 11.60 11.76 -15.25
C LYS A 69 11.70 10.39 -15.94
N VAL A 70 11.31 9.33 -15.26
CA VAL A 70 11.33 7.97 -15.79
C VAL A 70 10.11 7.76 -16.70
N ALA A 71 10.27 7.14 -17.86
CA ALA A 71 9.17 6.84 -18.77
C ALA A 71 8.15 5.89 -18.11
N SER A 72 6.85 6.08 -18.36
CA SER A 72 5.76 5.34 -17.70
C SER A 72 5.88 3.83 -17.88
N LYS A 73 6.30 3.35 -19.05
CA LYS A 73 6.58 1.93 -19.28
C LYS A 73 7.68 1.39 -18.35
N ALA A 74 8.76 2.15 -18.11
CA ALA A 74 9.83 1.74 -17.19
C ALA A 74 9.44 1.87 -15.72
N LEU A 75 8.45 2.74 -15.39
CA LEU A 75 7.89 2.84 -14.04
C LEU A 75 7.08 1.61 -13.66
N LEU A 76 6.45 0.92 -14.61
CA LEU A 76 5.76 -0.34 -14.33
C LEU A 76 6.72 -1.36 -13.68
N ASP A 77 7.96 -1.46 -14.18
CA ASP A 77 8.96 -2.37 -13.61
C ASP A 77 9.44 -1.92 -12.20
N ARG A 78 9.25 -0.65 -11.84
CA ARG A 78 9.53 -0.16 -10.49
C ARG A 78 8.46 -0.57 -9.47
N LEU A 79 7.28 -1.01 -9.89
CA LEU A 79 6.23 -1.53 -9.00
C LEU A 79 6.64 -2.80 -8.26
N ILE A 80 7.66 -3.51 -8.77
CA ILE A 80 8.22 -4.73 -8.15
C ILE A 80 9.64 -4.51 -7.60
N ALA A 81 10.09 -3.26 -7.46
CA ALA A 81 11.39 -2.95 -6.87
C ALA A 81 11.51 -3.52 -5.44
N ASN A 82 12.73 -3.89 -5.03
CA ASN A 82 12.97 -4.48 -3.72
C ASN A 82 12.61 -3.54 -2.56
N ASP A 83 12.82 -2.24 -2.72
CA ASP A 83 12.51 -1.26 -1.68
C ASP A 83 11.10 -0.68 -1.84
N ARG A 84 10.43 -0.52 -0.70
CA ARG A 84 9.06 -0.04 -0.64
C ARG A 84 8.90 1.39 -1.14
N TYR A 85 9.87 2.26 -0.84
CA TYR A 85 9.80 3.66 -1.28
C TYR A 85 9.68 3.77 -2.79
N THR A 86 10.53 3.03 -3.53
CA THR A 86 10.51 3.03 -5.01
C THR A 86 9.17 2.51 -5.54
N ARG A 87 8.62 1.42 -4.97
CA ARG A 87 7.31 0.89 -5.38
C ARG A 87 6.19 1.90 -5.17
N ASP A 88 6.12 2.50 -3.97
CA ASP A 88 5.05 3.44 -3.60
C ASP A 88 5.12 4.71 -4.45
N GLN A 89 6.34 5.22 -4.71
CA GLN A 89 6.52 6.41 -5.55
C GLN A 89 6.26 6.11 -7.05
N ALA A 90 6.68 4.96 -7.56
CA ALA A 90 6.38 4.57 -8.94
C ALA A 90 4.86 4.51 -9.17
N ARG A 91 4.12 3.87 -8.24
CA ARG A 91 2.65 3.84 -8.31
C ARG A 91 2.06 5.24 -8.30
N ARG A 92 2.48 6.11 -7.38
CA ARG A 92 2.00 7.48 -7.31
C ARG A 92 2.20 8.22 -8.62
N VAL A 93 3.42 8.17 -9.18
CA VAL A 93 3.73 8.85 -10.44
C VAL A 93 2.92 8.29 -11.60
N LEU A 94 2.70 6.96 -11.65
CA LEU A 94 1.87 6.33 -12.70
C LEU A 94 0.40 6.77 -12.60
N LEU A 95 -0.14 6.94 -11.38
CA LEU A 95 -1.52 7.41 -11.17
C LEU A 95 -1.70 8.90 -11.47
N GLU A 96 -0.62 9.68 -11.42
CA GLU A 96 -0.65 11.13 -11.71
C GLU A 96 -0.46 11.44 -13.20
N ARG A 97 -0.19 10.42 -14.05
CA ARG A 97 0.12 10.61 -15.47
C ARG A 97 -0.97 10.12 -16.40
N ASP A 98 -1.11 10.83 -17.54
CA ASP A 98 -2.07 10.49 -18.59
C ASP A 98 -1.43 9.77 -19.80
N ASP A 99 -0.10 9.48 -19.73
CA ASP A 99 0.64 8.88 -20.86
C ASP A 99 0.71 7.35 -20.83
N LEU A 100 0.08 6.71 -19.83
CA LEU A 100 0.01 5.26 -19.68
C LEU A 100 -1.34 4.75 -20.18
N SER A 101 -1.34 3.97 -21.27
CA SER A 101 -2.58 3.39 -21.78
C SER A 101 -3.03 2.18 -20.96
N GLU A 102 -4.34 1.98 -20.85
CA GLU A 102 -4.98 0.79 -20.27
C GLU A 102 -4.36 -0.50 -20.80
N LYS A 103 -4.18 -0.61 -22.13
CA LYS A 103 -3.55 -1.76 -22.77
C LYS A 103 -2.15 -2.07 -22.21
N GLN A 104 -1.33 -1.06 -21.98
CA GLN A 104 0.03 -1.25 -21.44
C GLN A 104 -0.02 -1.79 -20.00
N VAL A 105 -0.96 -1.34 -19.19
CA VAL A 105 -1.14 -1.83 -17.81
C VAL A 105 -1.57 -3.30 -17.83
N HIS A 106 -2.58 -3.66 -18.64
CA HIS A 106 -3.04 -5.03 -18.74
C HIS A 106 -1.98 -5.97 -19.31
N GLU A 107 -1.27 -5.56 -20.36
CA GLU A 107 -0.17 -6.36 -20.91
C GLU A 107 0.93 -6.61 -19.88
N TRP A 108 1.32 -5.59 -19.11
CA TRP A 108 2.32 -5.74 -18.05
C TRP A 108 1.85 -6.66 -16.94
N THR A 109 0.57 -6.53 -16.51
CA THR A 109 -0.04 -7.40 -15.50
C THR A 109 -0.03 -8.86 -15.93
N LYS A 110 -0.37 -9.14 -17.19
CA LYS A 110 -0.47 -10.50 -17.76
C LYS A 110 0.87 -11.10 -18.18
N ALA A 111 1.90 -10.29 -18.37
CA ALA A 111 3.20 -10.73 -18.89
C ALA A 111 3.97 -11.65 -17.93
N SER A 112 3.68 -11.61 -16.63
CA SER A 112 4.37 -12.38 -15.61
C SER A 112 3.53 -13.54 -15.08
N SER A 113 4.22 -14.63 -14.69
CA SER A 113 3.65 -15.69 -13.87
C SER A 113 3.72 -15.38 -12.36
N ASP A 114 4.50 -14.36 -11.96
CA ASP A 114 4.64 -13.94 -10.56
C ASP A 114 3.33 -13.31 -10.06
N GLU A 115 2.73 -13.94 -9.04
CA GLU A 115 1.48 -13.49 -8.43
C GLU A 115 1.60 -12.12 -7.77
N TYR A 116 2.78 -11.79 -7.21
CA TYR A 116 3.01 -10.49 -6.62
C TYR A 116 3.04 -9.38 -7.68
N GLN A 117 3.68 -9.63 -8.83
CA GLN A 117 3.65 -8.68 -9.94
C GLN A 117 2.23 -8.47 -10.46
N LYS A 118 1.46 -9.55 -10.63
CA LYS A 118 0.04 -9.46 -11.02
C LYS A 118 -0.75 -8.62 -10.03
N LEU A 119 -0.56 -8.84 -8.73
CA LEU A 119 -1.22 -8.06 -7.67
C LEU A 119 -0.86 -6.57 -7.76
N GLN A 120 0.42 -6.23 -8.01
CA GLN A 120 0.82 -4.84 -8.22
C GLN A 120 0.13 -4.20 -9.43
N GLY A 121 -0.04 -4.98 -10.51
CA GLY A 121 -0.76 -4.55 -11.69
C GLY A 121 -2.25 -4.31 -11.43
N VAL A 122 -2.91 -5.23 -10.73
CA VAL A 122 -4.33 -5.07 -10.37
C VAL A 122 -4.56 -3.88 -9.44
N TRP A 123 -3.66 -3.63 -8.48
CA TRP A 123 -3.74 -2.42 -7.67
C TRP A 123 -3.53 -1.12 -8.48
N LEU A 124 -2.72 -1.16 -9.53
CA LEU A 124 -2.60 -0.03 -10.44
C LEU A 124 -3.88 0.14 -11.28
N GLN A 125 -4.44 -0.96 -11.81
CA GLN A 125 -5.72 -0.95 -12.52
C GLN A 125 -6.84 -0.35 -11.65
N GLN A 126 -6.89 -0.74 -10.37
CA GLN A 126 -7.87 -0.21 -9.40
C GLN A 126 -7.71 1.31 -9.24
N GLY A 127 -6.49 1.80 -9.07
CA GLY A 127 -6.23 3.23 -8.91
C GLY A 127 -6.48 4.06 -10.16
N LEU A 128 -6.46 3.44 -11.35
CA LEU A 128 -6.76 4.07 -12.64
C LEU A 128 -8.23 3.85 -13.08
N ASP A 129 -9.01 3.10 -12.29
CA ASP A 129 -10.40 2.72 -12.60
C ASP A 129 -10.56 1.96 -13.92
N ILE A 130 -9.62 1.05 -14.23
CA ILE A 130 -9.55 0.23 -15.45
C ILE A 130 -9.45 -1.27 -15.11
N ILE A 131 -10.10 -1.73 -14.04
CA ILE A 131 -9.97 -3.11 -13.57
C ILE A 131 -10.45 -4.13 -14.61
N ASP A 132 -9.59 -5.11 -14.92
CA ASP A 132 -9.99 -6.36 -15.56
C ASP A 132 -10.34 -7.40 -14.47
N PHE A 133 -11.62 -7.73 -14.36
CA PHE A 133 -12.08 -8.69 -13.36
C PHE A 133 -11.48 -10.10 -13.53
N GLN A 134 -11.04 -10.48 -14.73
CA GLN A 134 -10.34 -11.74 -14.93
C GLN A 134 -8.98 -11.75 -14.22
N ASP A 135 -8.29 -10.62 -14.17
CA ASP A 135 -7.03 -10.48 -13.43
C ASP A 135 -7.28 -10.60 -11.91
N VAL A 136 -8.37 -9.99 -11.39
CA VAL A 136 -8.78 -10.15 -9.98
C VAL A 136 -9.12 -11.61 -9.67
N ARG A 137 -9.89 -12.27 -10.53
CA ARG A 137 -10.29 -13.68 -10.36
C ARG A 137 -9.10 -14.62 -10.33
N ALA A 138 -8.07 -14.36 -11.14
CA ALA A 138 -6.83 -15.13 -11.10
C ALA A 138 -6.13 -15.00 -9.73
N LEU A 139 -6.13 -13.81 -9.12
CA LEU A 139 -5.52 -13.58 -7.82
C LEU A 139 -6.31 -14.20 -6.65
N VAL A 140 -7.63 -14.33 -6.77
CA VAL A 140 -8.46 -15.04 -5.76
C VAL A 140 -8.06 -16.51 -5.66
N SER A 141 -7.52 -17.09 -6.73
CA SER A 141 -7.06 -18.49 -6.79
C SER A 141 -5.54 -18.63 -6.72
N ALA A 142 -4.82 -17.60 -6.29
CA ALA A 142 -3.36 -17.60 -6.17
C ALA A 142 -2.85 -18.59 -5.12
N ASP A 143 -1.63 -19.07 -5.28
CA ASP A 143 -1.00 -19.99 -4.32
C ASP A 143 -0.65 -19.28 -3.00
N ASP A 144 -0.16 -18.02 -3.08
CA ASP A 144 0.15 -17.23 -1.87
C ASP A 144 -1.13 -16.70 -1.19
N PRO A 145 -1.43 -17.12 0.05
CA PRO A 145 -2.62 -16.65 0.78
C PRO A 145 -2.62 -15.13 1.05
N LYS A 146 -1.47 -14.47 1.01
CA LYS A 146 -1.41 -13.00 1.10
C LYS A 146 -1.96 -12.35 -0.15
N VAL A 147 -1.70 -12.95 -1.31
CA VAL A 147 -2.24 -12.49 -2.59
C VAL A 147 -3.75 -12.74 -2.64
N ARG A 148 -4.21 -13.95 -2.25
CA ARG A 148 -5.65 -14.24 -2.14
C ARG A 148 -6.37 -13.27 -1.20
N SER A 149 -5.81 -13.02 -0.02
CA SER A 149 -6.36 -12.07 0.95
C SER A 149 -6.43 -10.64 0.39
N ALA A 150 -5.41 -10.20 -0.34
CA ALA A 150 -5.42 -8.88 -0.99
C ALA A 150 -6.47 -8.82 -2.11
N ALA A 151 -6.62 -9.89 -2.89
CA ALA A 151 -7.65 -9.98 -3.91
C ALA A 151 -9.07 -9.90 -3.33
N MET A 152 -9.32 -10.51 -2.17
CA MET A 152 -10.60 -10.41 -1.47
C MET A 152 -10.96 -8.98 -1.08
N ARG A 153 -10.00 -8.16 -0.66
CA ARG A 153 -10.23 -6.72 -0.41
C ARG A 153 -10.64 -5.99 -1.68
N ILE A 154 -9.97 -6.28 -2.80
CA ILE A 154 -10.33 -5.68 -4.09
C ILE A 154 -11.76 -6.09 -4.48
N VAL A 155 -12.15 -7.35 -4.28
CA VAL A 155 -13.53 -7.81 -4.50
C VAL A 155 -14.51 -7.03 -3.62
N SER A 156 -14.18 -6.82 -2.34
CA SER A 156 -15.02 -6.05 -1.42
C SER A 156 -15.19 -4.60 -1.88
N ASP A 157 -14.11 -3.96 -2.30
CA ASP A 157 -14.14 -2.58 -2.81
C ASP A 157 -15.00 -2.47 -4.07
N LEU A 158 -14.97 -3.47 -4.96
CA LEU A 158 -15.75 -3.48 -6.21
C LEU A 158 -17.26 -3.73 -6.00
N VAL A 159 -17.62 -4.31 -4.86
CA VAL A 159 -19.04 -4.59 -4.49
C VAL A 159 -19.62 -3.45 -3.66
N ASP A 160 -18.79 -2.71 -2.94
CA ASP A 160 -19.27 -1.62 -2.08
C ASP A 160 -19.81 -0.45 -2.93
N PRO A 161 -21.11 -0.14 -2.81
CA PRO A 161 -21.73 0.96 -3.55
C PRO A 161 -21.18 2.34 -3.13
N ALA A 162 -20.48 2.43 -2.00
CA ALA A 162 -19.80 3.67 -1.58
C ALA A 162 -18.47 3.87 -2.33
N THR A 163 -17.95 2.84 -2.99
CA THR A 163 -16.79 2.95 -3.87
C THR A 163 -17.26 3.46 -5.22
N ASP A 164 -16.73 4.62 -5.63
CA ASP A 164 -17.06 5.24 -6.92
C ASP A 164 -16.27 4.56 -8.05
N SER A 165 -16.52 3.25 -8.27
CA SER A 165 -15.91 2.47 -9.34
C SER A 165 -16.79 2.51 -10.59
N SER A 166 -16.20 2.81 -11.74
CA SER A 166 -16.90 2.75 -13.02
C SER A 166 -17.24 1.31 -13.44
N GLN A 167 -16.62 0.31 -12.79
CA GLN A 167 -16.77 -1.11 -13.10
C GLN A 167 -17.17 -1.92 -11.84
N PRO A 168 -18.36 -1.67 -11.27
CA PRO A 168 -18.79 -2.41 -10.08
C PRO A 168 -18.98 -3.89 -10.40
N LEU A 169 -18.57 -4.74 -9.44
CA LEU A 169 -18.79 -6.18 -9.54
C LEU A 169 -20.24 -6.51 -9.21
N ASP A 170 -20.86 -7.36 -10.06
CA ASP A 170 -22.19 -7.91 -9.78
C ASP A 170 -22.18 -8.72 -8.46
N ALA A 171 -23.16 -8.46 -7.61
CA ALA A 171 -23.29 -9.09 -6.30
C ALA A 171 -23.39 -10.64 -6.39
N THR A 172 -23.97 -11.17 -7.47
CA THR A 172 -24.09 -12.64 -7.67
C THR A 172 -22.71 -13.23 -7.95
N ALA A 173 -21.90 -12.59 -8.79
CA ALA A 173 -20.53 -13.02 -9.07
C ALA A 173 -19.65 -12.93 -7.82
N ALA A 174 -19.79 -11.85 -7.06
CA ALA A 174 -19.08 -11.67 -5.79
C ALA A 174 -19.44 -12.74 -4.77
N LEU A 175 -20.72 -13.11 -4.65
CA LEU A 175 -21.18 -14.13 -3.71
C LEU A 175 -20.53 -15.51 -3.96
N VAL A 176 -20.27 -15.85 -5.21
CA VAL A 176 -19.56 -17.10 -5.55
C VAL A 176 -18.12 -17.04 -4.99
N ILE A 177 -17.45 -15.94 -5.15
CA ILE A 177 -16.08 -15.73 -4.64
C ILE A 177 -16.07 -15.77 -3.09
N TYR A 178 -16.99 -15.07 -2.44
CA TYR A 178 -17.08 -15.06 -0.98
C TYR A 178 -17.35 -16.46 -0.41
N ARG A 179 -18.25 -17.25 -1.02
CA ARG A 179 -18.52 -18.64 -0.61
C ARG A 179 -17.28 -19.51 -0.67
N GLN A 180 -16.42 -19.32 -1.65
CA GLN A 180 -15.15 -20.03 -1.74
C GLN A 180 -14.17 -19.53 -0.68
N ALA A 181 -14.05 -18.21 -0.49
CA ALA A 181 -13.07 -17.60 0.40
C ALA A 181 -13.35 -17.85 1.88
N VAL A 182 -14.62 -17.95 2.32
CA VAL A 182 -14.96 -18.32 3.72
C VAL A 182 -14.54 -19.75 4.07
N MET A 183 -14.29 -20.59 3.08
CA MET A 183 -13.80 -21.97 3.25
C MET A 183 -12.30 -22.11 2.98
N ASP A 184 -11.58 -21.01 2.74
CA ASP A 184 -10.13 -21.01 2.49
C ASP A 184 -9.37 -21.62 3.68
N GLU A 185 -8.33 -22.38 3.41
CA GLU A 185 -7.47 -22.97 4.44
C GLU A 185 -6.79 -21.93 5.33
N HIS A 186 -6.48 -20.73 4.76
CA HIS A 186 -5.74 -19.69 5.44
C HIS A 186 -6.68 -18.72 6.18
N PRO A 187 -6.50 -18.49 7.50
CA PRO A 187 -7.43 -17.70 8.31
C PRO A 187 -7.54 -16.23 7.86
N ARG A 188 -6.48 -15.67 7.29
CA ARG A 188 -6.51 -14.29 6.80
C ARG A 188 -7.40 -14.12 5.57
N VAL A 189 -7.46 -15.12 4.69
CA VAL A 189 -8.37 -15.09 3.53
C VAL A 189 -9.82 -15.16 4.00
N ARG A 190 -10.11 -16.05 4.96
CA ARG A 190 -11.45 -16.13 5.58
C ARG A 190 -11.86 -14.85 6.30
N LEU A 191 -10.91 -14.10 6.85
CA LEU A 191 -11.19 -12.83 7.53
C LEU A 191 -11.61 -11.72 6.56
N GLU A 192 -11.10 -11.74 5.33
CA GLU A 192 -11.40 -10.73 4.31
C GLU A 192 -12.66 -11.12 3.48
N ALA A 193 -13.24 -12.28 3.72
CA ALA A 193 -14.45 -12.78 3.08
C ALA A 193 -15.70 -12.45 3.92
#